data_3b2b77dc2f97954425e255b70f97e30e
#
_entry.id   3b2b77dc2f97954425e255b70f97e30e
#
_cell.length_a   1.000
_cell.length_b   1.000
_cell.length_c   1.000
_cell.angle_alpha   90.00
_cell.angle_beta   90.00
_cell.angle_gamma   90.00
#
_symmetry.space_group_name_H-M   'P 1'
#
loop_
_entity.id
_entity.type
_entity.pdbx_description
1 polymer ?
#
loop_
_entity_poly.entity_id
_entity_poly.type
_entity_poly.pdbx_seq_one_letter_code
_entity_poly.pdbx_strand_id
1 'polypeptide(L)'
;MPILAALLLAAAPPAPVIRSEKIGEKRYRIVLTAPGLTLAQGQVGAMQEAARLCGGYPITLGHYRWRSEEKLDSAAGSRDVLALTLEQEAECAQAPPPVVPRPTGWQPTPADMKTVLDLSGRYFAARDSGRYRDAWSLLTPSMQEMTPLREWQEAKKAFNDRAGGRLAREPVKVTWYDNPVNAPVAGIFAAVDFVGKADKLQIICGYLMWLRQPDGSWRLTREEEGSIEDRPGVTSSAEQLAQARAAMGCSEPG
;
A
#
# COMPACT_ATOMS: atom_id res chain seq x y z
N MET A 1 29.15 47.06 -7.94
CA MET A 1 29.55 45.66 -8.13
C MET A 1 28.28 44.85 -8.26
N PRO A 2 27.94 44.26 -9.42
CA PRO A 2 26.76 43.41 -9.58
C PRO A 2 27.06 42.01 -9.07
N ILE A 3 26.23 41.52 -8.15
CA ILE A 3 26.25 40.14 -7.66
C ILE A 3 25.57 39.27 -8.72
N LEU A 4 26.35 38.47 -9.44
CA LEU A 4 25.82 37.42 -10.31
C LEU A 4 25.26 36.31 -9.39
N ALA A 5 23.92 36.21 -9.31
CA ALA A 5 23.27 35.05 -8.75
C ALA A 5 23.37 33.89 -9.75
N ALA A 6 24.22 32.91 -9.45
CA ALA A 6 24.28 31.67 -10.19
C ALA A 6 23.00 30.86 -9.89
N LEU A 7 22.09 30.80 -10.85
CA LEU A 7 20.97 29.82 -10.81
C LEU A 7 21.60 28.42 -10.96
N LEU A 8 21.63 27.69 -9.87
CA LEU A 8 21.83 26.23 -9.89
C LEU A 8 20.62 25.60 -10.57
N LEU A 9 20.75 25.27 -11.85
CA LEU A 9 19.78 24.38 -12.51
C LEU A 9 19.88 23.01 -11.84
N ALA A 10 18.89 22.67 -11.02
CA ALA A 10 18.74 21.32 -10.53
C ALA A 10 18.54 20.39 -11.74
N ALA A 11 19.41 19.39 -11.89
CA ALA A 11 19.27 18.40 -12.94
C ALA A 11 17.91 17.69 -12.80
N ALA A 12 17.18 17.59 -13.90
CA ALA A 12 15.93 16.85 -13.91
C ALA A 12 16.18 15.40 -13.46
N PRO A 13 15.30 14.80 -12.65
CA PRO A 13 15.46 13.42 -12.25
C PRO A 13 15.52 12.51 -13.49
N PRO A 14 16.33 11.44 -13.46
CA PRO A 14 16.41 10.53 -14.58
C PRO A 14 15.05 9.90 -14.87
N ALA A 15 14.76 9.71 -16.16
CA ALA A 15 13.50 9.12 -16.61
C ALA A 15 13.34 7.70 -16.06
N PRO A 16 12.10 7.28 -15.73
CA PRO A 16 11.84 5.94 -15.27
C PRO A 16 12.20 4.89 -16.34
N VAL A 17 12.78 3.78 -15.91
CA VAL A 17 13.00 2.60 -16.75
C VAL A 17 11.76 1.73 -16.67
N ILE A 18 11.08 1.54 -17.81
CA ILE A 18 9.88 0.71 -17.88
C ILE A 18 10.20 -0.51 -18.76
N ARG A 19 9.87 -1.69 -18.26
CA ARG A 19 9.91 -2.96 -18.98
C ARG A 19 8.54 -3.60 -18.91
N SER A 20 8.08 -4.15 -20.02
CA SER A 20 6.80 -4.83 -20.10
C SER A 20 6.98 -6.23 -20.71
N GLU A 21 6.32 -7.21 -20.11
CA GLU A 21 6.31 -8.60 -20.52
C GLU A 21 4.88 -9.04 -20.75
N LYS A 22 4.62 -9.75 -21.85
CA LYS A 22 3.32 -10.37 -22.10
C LYS A 22 3.22 -11.68 -21.33
N ILE A 23 2.32 -11.75 -20.35
CA ILE A 23 2.12 -12.91 -19.46
C ILE A 23 0.88 -13.73 -19.81
N GLY A 24 0.12 -13.30 -20.82
CA GLY A 24 -1.07 -13.99 -21.30
C GLY A 24 -1.68 -13.29 -22.52
N GLU A 25 -2.80 -13.81 -23.00
CA GLU A 25 -3.54 -13.12 -24.05
C GLU A 25 -4.08 -11.80 -23.49
N LYS A 26 -3.60 -10.66 -24.04
CA LYS A 26 -3.93 -9.31 -23.58
C LYS A 26 -3.60 -9.00 -22.10
N ARG A 27 -2.74 -9.81 -21.47
CA ARG A 27 -2.24 -9.57 -20.11
C ARG A 27 -0.76 -9.26 -20.16
N TYR A 28 -0.37 -8.25 -19.38
CA TYR A 28 0.98 -7.73 -19.33
C TYR A 28 1.44 -7.58 -17.89
N ARG A 29 2.72 -7.83 -17.67
CA ARG A 29 3.43 -7.45 -16.46
C ARG A 29 4.30 -6.26 -16.81
N ILE A 30 4.15 -5.18 -16.05
CA ILE A 30 4.88 -3.93 -16.24
C ILE A 30 5.78 -3.74 -15.02
N VAL A 31 7.07 -3.65 -15.25
CA VAL A 31 8.08 -3.37 -14.22
C VAL A 31 8.61 -1.98 -14.46
N LEU A 32 8.38 -1.09 -13.50
CA LEU A 32 8.86 0.29 -13.50
C LEU A 32 9.91 0.44 -12.41
N THR A 33 11.07 0.98 -12.78
CA THR A 33 12.12 1.33 -11.83
C THR A 33 12.48 2.80 -12.02
N ALA A 34 12.38 3.57 -10.95
CA ALA A 34 12.70 4.99 -11.00
C ALA A 34 13.21 5.51 -9.65
N PRO A 35 14.21 6.40 -9.65
CA PRO A 35 14.64 7.09 -8.44
C PRO A 35 13.63 8.16 -8.04
N GLY A 36 13.45 8.36 -6.74
CA GLY A 36 12.68 9.48 -6.18
C GLY A 36 11.17 9.47 -6.43
N LEU A 37 10.60 8.42 -7.04
CA LEU A 37 9.16 8.32 -7.24
C LEU A 37 8.45 7.68 -6.05
N THR A 38 7.27 8.21 -5.75
CA THR A 38 6.32 7.57 -4.85
C THR A 38 5.60 6.40 -5.55
N LEU A 39 5.02 5.49 -4.77
CA LEU A 39 4.21 4.41 -5.32
C LEU A 39 3.08 4.92 -6.24
N ALA A 40 2.39 5.99 -5.83
CA ALA A 40 1.31 6.59 -6.61
C ALA A 40 1.80 7.09 -7.98
N GLN A 41 2.96 7.75 -8.01
CA GLN A 41 3.57 8.18 -9.27
C GLN A 41 4.01 7.01 -10.14
N GLY A 42 4.55 5.94 -9.51
CA GLY A 42 4.87 4.70 -10.21
C GLY A 42 3.64 4.04 -10.84
N GLN A 43 2.51 4.01 -10.13
CA GLN A 43 1.25 3.48 -10.67
C GLN A 43 0.71 4.29 -11.85
N VAL A 44 0.88 5.62 -11.83
CA VAL A 44 0.54 6.47 -12.99
C VAL A 44 1.40 6.09 -14.21
N GLY A 45 2.71 5.90 -14.01
CA GLY A 45 3.61 5.45 -15.08
C GLY A 45 3.25 4.06 -15.63
N ALA A 46 2.91 3.12 -14.74
CA ALA A 46 2.45 1.80 -15.15
C ALA A 46 1.12 1.85 -15.92
N MET A 47 0.19 2.71 -15.54
CA MET A 47 -1.06 2.93 -16.27
C MET A 47 -0.81 3.50 -17.68
N GLN A 48 0.10 4.46 -17.82
CA GLN A 48 0.46 5.02 -19.12
C GLN A 48 1.05 3.95 -20.05
N GLU A 49 1.94 3.10 -19.54
CA GLU A 49 2.49 1.99 -20.30
C GLU A 49 1.41 0.96 -20.65
N ALA A 50 0.52 0.62 -19.72
CA ALA A 50 -0.64 -0.24 -20.00
C ALA A 50 -1.52 0.33 -21.12
N ALA A 51 -1.77 1.66 -21.12
CA ALA A 51 -2.53 2.33 -22.17
C ALA A 51 -1.87 2.18 -23.54
N ARG A 52 -0.55 2.32 -23.59
CA ARG A 52 0.24 2.11 -24.80
C ARG A 52 0.13 0.66 -25.32
N LEU A 53 0.26 -0.33 -24.41
CA LEU A 53 0.19 -1.75 -24.74
C LEU A 53 -1.21 -2.18 -25.17
N CYS A 54 -2.24 -1.60 -24.56
CA CYS A 54 -3.64 -1.92 -24.85
C CYS A 54 -4.21 -1.22 -26.10
N GLY A 55 -3.50 -0.26 -26.69
CA GLY A 55 -3.89 0.36 -27.97
C GLY A 55 -5.27 1.01 -27.95
N GLY A 56 -5.66 1.66 -26.84
CA GLY A 56 -6.95 2.32 -26.67
C GLY A 56 -8.08 1.41 -26.13
N TYR A 57 -7.82 0.13 -25.89
CA TYR A 57 -8.77 -0.73 -25.18
C TYR A 57 -8.81 -0.36 -23.69
N PRO A 58 -9.97 -0.50 -23.02
CA PRO A 58 -10.06 -0.33 -21.59
C PRO A 58 -9.06 -1.20 -20.85
N ILE A 59 -8.50 -0.67 -19.76
CA ILE A 59 -7.45 -1.31 -18.97
C ILE A 59 -8.01 -1.65 -17.60
N THR A 60 -7.78 -2.88 -17.16
CA THR A 60 -7.93 -3.29 -15.78
C THR A 60 -6.54 -3.50 -15.21
N LEU A 61 -6.18 -2.74 -14.17
CA LEU A 61 -4.98 -3.03 -13.40
C LEU A 61 -5.26 -4.20 -12.47
N GLY A 62 -4.41 -5.21 -12.54
CA GLY A 62 -4.44 -6.37 -11.67
C GLY A 62 -3.55 -6.17 -10.44
N HIS A 63 -2.93 -7.26 -10.03
CA HIS A 63 -2.05 -7.27 -8.86
C HIS A 63 -0.82 -6.38 -9.06
N TYR A 64 -0.34 -5.81 -7.97
CA TYR A 64 0.94 -5.11 -7.96
C TYR A 64 1.76 -5.47 -6.72
N ARG A 65 3.05 -5.36 -6.85
CA ARG A 65 4.02 -5.40 -5.77
C ARG A 65 5.08 -4.34 -6.00
N TRP A 66 5.62 -3.82 -4.91
CA TRP A 66 6.61 -2.77 -4.99
C TRP A 66 7.70 -2.93 -3.93
N ARG A 67 8.85 -2.36 -4.22
CA ARG A 67 9.98 -2.23 -3.29
C ARG A 67 10.52 -0.83 -3.41
N SER A 68 10.83 -0.21 -2.29
CA SER A 68 11.63 1.02 -2.25
C SER A 68 13.00 0.72 -1.69
N GLU A 69 14.03 1.21 -2.38
CA GLU A 69 15.38 1.30 -1.82
C GLU A 69 15.53 2.67 -1.20
N GLU A 70 15.75 2.71 0.10
CA GLU A 70 15.86 3.94 0.86
C GLU A 70 17.28 4.11 1.37
N LYS A 71 17.85 5.31 1.23
CA LYS A 71 19.10 5.72 1.86
C LYS A 71 18.79 6.67 2.99
N LEU A 72 19.29 6.34 4.18
CA LEU A 72 19.28 7.28 5.30
C LEU A 72 20.29 8.40 5.00
N ASP A 73 19.82 9.62 4.89
CA ASP A 73 20.70 10.77 5.05
C ASP A 73 20.82 11.07 6.56
N SER A 74 21.90 10.58 7.14
CA SER A 74 22.18 10.74 8.57
C SER A 74 22.39 12.20 8.99
N ALA A 75 22.68 13.09 8.07
CA ALA A 75 22.90 14.51 8.35
C ALA A 75 21.61 15.33 8.33
N ALA A 76 20.68 14.99 7.42
CA ALA A 76 19.42 15.71 7.27
C ALA A 76 18.26 15.06 8.03
N GLY A 77 18.42 13.86 8.57
CA GLY A 77 17.32 13.14 9.23
C GLY A 77 16.22 12.69 8.26
N SER A 78 16.43 12.79 6.95
CA SER A 78 15.47 12.41 5.91
C SER A 78 15.80 11.04 5.31
N ARG A 79 14.77 10.36 4.81
CA ARG A 79 14.93 9.18 3.97
C ARG A 79 14.77 9.62 2.53
N ASP A 80 15.83 9.46 1.77
CA ASP A 80 15.74 9.63 0.32
C ASP A 80 15.38 8.28 -0.30
N VAL A 81 14.26 8.22 -1.01
CA VAL A 81 13.92 7.06 -1.85
C VAL A 81 14.91 7.04 -3.01
N LEU A 82 15.88 6.15 -2.95
CA LEU A 82 16.90 6.00 -4.01
C LEU A 82 16.28 5.41 -5.27
N ALA A 83 15.43 4.40 -5.11
CA ALA A 83 14.73 3.79 -6.22
C ALA A 83 13.41 3.18 -5.74
N LEU A 84 12.38 3.33 -6.57
CA LEU A 84 11.14 2.56 -6.51
C LEU A 84 11.20 1.50 -7.61
N THR A 85 10.96 0.24 -7.26
CA THR A 85 10.64 -0.81 -8.24
C THR A 85 9.19 -1.21 -8.02
N LEU A 86 8.35 -0.95 -9.01
CA LEU A 86 6.93 -1.34 -9.05
C LEU A 86 6.76 -2.42 -10.13
N GLU A 87 6.16 -3.53 -9.75
CA GLU A 87 5.65 -4.54 -10.67
C GLU A 87 4.13 -4.49 -10.65
N GLN A 88 3.51 -4.26 -11.78
CA GLN A 88 2.07 -4.09 -11.94
C GLN A 88 1.57 -4.99 -13.06
N GLU A 89 0.54 -5.77 -12.79
CA GLU A 89 -0.19 -6.48 -13.85
C GLU A 89 -1.24 -5.56 -14.47
N ALA A 90 -1.44 -5.71 -15.78
CA ALA A 90 -2.46 -5.00 -16.55
C ALA A 90 -3.11 -5.96 -17.53
N GLU A 91 -4.42 -5.83 -17.71
CA GLU A 91 -5.20 -6.58 -18.68
C GLU A 91 -5.98 -5.63 -19.58
N CYS A 92 -5.88 -5.84 -20.89
CA CYS A 92 -6.65 -5.09 -21.87
C CYS A 92 -8.00 -5.77 -22.08
N ALA A 93 -9.09 -5.09 -21.83
CA ALA A 93 -10.43 -5.62 -22.02
C ALA A 93 -10.71 -5.97 -23.48
N GLN A 94 -11.54 -6.97 -23.68
CA GLN A 94 -11.98 -7.38 -25.01
C GLN A 94 -13.25 -6.64 -25.49
N ALA A 95 -13.66 -5.54 -24.88
CA ALA A 95 -14.89 -4.76 -25.08
C ALA A 95 -16.19 -5.55 -24.71
N PRO A 96 -17.20 -4.94 -24.16
CA PRO A 96 -17.47 -3.50 -24.07
C PRO A 96 -16.79 -2.88 -22.85
N PRO A 97 -16.86 -1.53 -22.68
CA PRO A 97 -16.31 -0.90 -21.49
C PRO A 97 -16.87 -1.59 -20.24
N PRO A 98 -16.03 -1.81 -19.19
CA PRO A 98 -16.50 -2.48 -18.00
C PRO A 98 -17.76 -1.79 -17.51
N VAL A 99 -18.77 -2.60 -17.19
CA VAL A 99 -19.95 -2.09 -16.51
C VAL A 99 -19.41 -1.48 -15.22
N VAL A 100 -19.47 -0.15 -15.13
CA VAL A 100 -19.05 0.55 -13.91
C VAL A 100 -19.92 -0.01 -12.78
N PRO A 101 -19.34 -0.67 -11.77
CA PRO A 101 -20.12 -1.23 -10.69
C PRO A 101 -20.92 -0.12 -10.05
N ARG A 102 -22.25 -0.28 -9.99
CA ARG A 102 -23.11 0.68 -9.31
C ARG A 102 -23.22 0.28 -7.85
N PRO A 103 -23.28 1.26 -6.93
CA PRO A 103 -23.61 0.99 -5.54
C PRO A 103 -24.88 0.15 -5.45
N THR A 104 -24.87 -0.86 -4.59
CA THR A 104 -26.02 -1.74 -4.36
C THR A 104 -27.02 -1.16 -3.38
N GLY A 105 -26.61 -0.08 -2.67
CA GLY A 105 -27.34 0.48 -1.55
C GLY A 105 -27.11 -0.28 -0.24
N TRP A 106 -26.12 -1.18 -0.22
CA TRP A 106 -25.74 -1.90 1.00
C TRP A 106 -25.29 -0.92 2.09
N GLN A 107 -25.70 -1.20 3.32
CA GLN A 107 -25.32 -0.43 4.49
C GLN A 107 -24.70 -1.34 5.55
N PRO A 108 -23.64 -0.90 6.23
CA PRO A 108 -23.02 -1.68 7.30
C PRO A 108 -23.94 -1.80 8.51
N THR A 109 -23.93 -2.96 9.10
CA THR A 109 -24.58 -3.21 10.40
C THR A 109 -23.58 -3.09 11.55
N PRO A 110 -24.03 -2.93 12.80
CA PRO A 110 -23.14 -3.02 13.97
C PRO A 110 -22.38 -4.36 14.04
N ALA A 111 -22.98 -5.45 13.53
CA ALA A 111 -22.32 -6.75 13.46
C ALA A 111 -21.18 -6.78 12.44
N ASP A 112 -21.34 -6.12 11.28
CA ASP A 112 -20.29 -5.98 10.29
C ASP A 112 -19.11 -5.18 10.86
N MET A 113 -19.41 -4.05 11.52
CA MET A 113 -18.40 -3.22 12.19
C MET A 113 -17.60 -4.04 13.21
N LYS A 114 -18.29 -4.75 14.10
CA LYS A 114 -17.63 -5.61 15.09
C LYS A 114 -16.76 -6.67 14.41
N THR A 115 -17.27 -7.29 13.35
CA THR A 115 -16.57 -8.37 12.65
C THR A 115 -15.26 -7.88 12.04
N VAL A 116 -15.25 -6.75 11.31
CA VAL A 116 -14.02 -6.25 10.68
C VAL A 116 -13.00 -5.75 11.71
N LEU A 117 -13.44 -5.19 12.83
CA LEU A 117 -12.56 -4.81 13.93
C LEU A 117 -11.95 -6.04 14.62
N ASP A 118 -12.75 -7.06 14.93
CA ASP A 118 -12.27 -8.32 15.52
C ASP A 118 -11.28 -9.04 14.59
N LEU A 119 -11.56 -9.08 13.28
CA LEU A 119 -10.66 -9.66 12.30
C LEU A 119 -9.35 -8.88 12.20
N SER A 120 -9.39 -7.55 12.24
CA SER A 120 -8.21 -6.70 12.23
C SER A 120 -7.34 -6.96 13.47
N GLY A 121 -7.94 -7.06 14.64
CA GLY A 121 -7.25 -7.41 15.88
C GLY A 121 -6.62 -8.81 15.81
N ARG A 122 -7.36 -9.80 15.32
CA ARG A 122 -6.85 -11.17 15.12
C ARG A 122 -5.69 -11.22 14.13
N TYR A 123 -5.80 -10.49 13.02
CA TYR A 123 -4.76 -10.38 12.01
C TYR A 123 -3.46 -9.83 12.61
N PHE A 124 -3.51 -8.70 13.30
CA PHE A 124 -2.35 -8.10 13.94
C PHE A 124 -1.79 -9.01 15.04
N ALA A 125 -2.63 -9.54 15.91
CA ALA A 125 -2.20 -10.44 16.99
C ALA A 125 -1.49 -11.70 16.46
N ALA A 126 -1.96 -12.26 15.35
CA ALA A 126 -1.33 -13.41 14.72
C ALA A 126 0.00 -13.02 14.05
N ARG A 127 0.02 -11.94 13.26
CA ARG A 127 1.21 -11.45 12.56
C ARG A 127 2.33 -11.07 13.53
N ASP A 128 2.00 -10.30 14.55
CA ASP A 128 2.98 -9.73 15.49
C ASP A 128 3.53 -10.77 16.48
N SER A 129 2.77 -11.83 16.75
CA SER A 129 3.24 -12.97 17.56
C SER A 129 3.97 -14.05 16.74
N GLY A 130 4.21 -13.83 15.44
CA GLY A 130 4.90 -14.78 14.58
C GLY A 130 4.03 -15.96 14.10
N ARG A 131 2.72 -15.95 14.36
CA ARG A 131 1.77 -16.93 13.85
C ARG A 131 1.37 -16.57 12.41
N TYR A 132 2.36 -16.48 11.56
CA TYR A 132 2.21 -15.95 10.21
C TYR A 132 1.21 -16.72 9.35
N ARG A 133 1.14 -18.04 9.50
CA ARG A 133 0.15 -18.87 8.78
C ARG A 133 -1.28 -18.49 9.15
N ASP A 134 -1.54 -18.19 10.42
CA ASP A 134 -2.88 -17.80 10.87
C ASP A 134 -3.27 -16.45 10.27
N ALA A 135 -2.37 -15.47 10.30
CA ALA A 135 -2.60 -14.17 9.69
C ALA A 135 -2.77 -14.28 8.15
N TRP A 136 -1.92 -15.05 7.48
CA TRP A 136 -1.98 -15.28 6.04
C TRP A 136 -3.28 -15.98 5.61
N SER A 137 -3.83 -16.86 6.44
CA SER A 137 -5.10 -17.52 6.16
C SER A 137 -6.30 -16.58 6.12
N LEU A 138 -6.18 -15.35 6.66
CA LEU A 138 -7.21 -14.32 6.59
C LEU A 138 -7.20 -13.54 5.27
N LEU A 139 -6.17 -13.69 4.45
CA LEU A 139 -6.07 -13.04 3.14
C LEU A 139 -7.07 -13.64 2.15
N THR A 140 -7.42 -12.85 1.13
CA THR A 140 -8.15 -13.37 -0.04
C THR A 140 -7.30 -14.40 -0.80
N PRO A 141 -7.91 -15.35 -1.53
CA PRO A 141 -7.17 -16.28 -2.38
C PRO A 141 -6.23 -15.56 -3.35
N SER A 142 -6.67 -14.48 -3.97
CA SER A 142 -5.85 -13.68 -4.89
C SER A 142 -4.61 -13.09 -4.21
N MET A 143 -4.73 -12.60 -2.97
CA MET A 143 -3.58 -12.14 -2.19
C MET A 143 -2.62 -13.28 -1.86
N GLN A 144 -3.15 -14.47 -1.53
CA GLN A 144 -2.36 -15.66 -1.23
C GLN A 144 -1.60 -16.18 -2.46
N GLU A 145 -2.22 -16.12 -3.63
CA GLU A 145 -1.57 -16.46 -4.91
C GLU A 145 -0.48 -15.46 -5.28
N MET A 146 -0.75 -14.17 -5.10
CA MET A 146 0.19 -13.09 -5.42
C MET A 146 1.43 -13.13 -4.52
N THR A 147 1.25 -13.45 -3.24
CA THR A 147 2.34 -13.49 -2.27
C THR A 147 2.29 -14.80 -1.49
N PRO A 148 3.04 -15.82 -1.92
CA PRO A 148 3.12 -17.12 -1.24
C PRO A 148 3.51 -16.97 0.22
N LEU A 149 2.99 -17.86 1.08
CA LEU A 149 3.17 -17.79 2.54
C LEU A 149 4.61 -17.52 2.96
N ARG A 150 5.59 -18.17 2.32
CA ARG A 150 7.00 -18.00 2.70
C ARG A 150 7.47 -16.57 2.49
N GLU A 151 7.23 -16.00 1.32
CA GLU A 151 7.65 -14.63 0.98
C GLU A 151 6.93 -13.61 1.87
N TRP A 152 5.64 -13.81 2.08
CA TRP A 152 4.84 -12.97 2.95
C TRP A 152 5.34 -13.02 4.40
N GLN A 153 5.63 -14.21 4.91
CA GLN A 153 6.19 -14.42 6.25
C GLN A 153 7.54 -13.74 6.43
N GLU A 154 8.45 -13.90 5.46
CA GLU A 154 9.76 -13.25 5.48
C GLU A 154 9.64 -11.73 5.55
N ALA A 155 8.75 -11.13 4.75
CA ALA A 155 8.51 -9.70 4.76
C ALA A 155 7.94 -9.20 6.11
N LYS A 156 6.95 -9.93 6.69
CA LYS A 156 6.34 -9.55 7.97
C LYS A 156 7.30 -9.76 9.14
N LYS A 157 8.11 -10.83 9.08
CA LYS A 157 9.16 -11.04 10.06
C LYS A 157 10.20 -9.91 10.02
N ALA A 158 10.66 -9.52 8.84
CA ALA A 158 11.61 -8.43 8.69
C ALA A 158 11.06 -7.09 9.25
N PHE A 159 9.76 -6.84 9.08
CA PHE A 159 9.10 -5.69 9.72
C PHE A 159 9.13 -5.81 11.25
N ASN A 160 8.73 -6.95 11.80
CA ASN A 160 8.70 -7.17 13.26
C ASN A 160 10.10 -7.03 13.88
N ASP A 161 11.14 -7.55 13.21
CA ASP A 161 12.54 -7.42 13.65
C ASP A 161 12.98 -5.94 13.70
N ARG A 162 12.60 -5.12 12.70
CA ARG A 162 12.86 -3.68 12.70
C ARG A 162 12.09 -2.94 13.79
N ALA A 163 10.85 -3.33 14.03
CA ALA A 163 10.01 -2.73 15.08
C ALA A 163 10.59 -2.93 16.49
N GLY A 164 11.39 -3.97 16.70
CA GLY A 164 12.22 -4.16 17.88
C GLY A 164 11.50 -4.66 19.11
N GLY A 165 10.32 -5.25 19.00
CA GLY A 165 9.64 -5.85 20.14
C GLY A 165 8.14 -5.57 20.19
N ARG A 166 7.66 -4.89 21.25
CA ARG A 166 6.24 -4.72 21.49
C ARG A 166 5.59 -3.88 20.40
N LEU A 167 4.75 -4.52 19.62
CA LEU A 167 3.89 -3.87 18.63
C LEU A 167 2.49 -3.69 19.24
N ALA A 168 1.97 -2.48 19.17
CA ALA A 168 0.59 -2.17 19.52
C ALA A 168 -0.03 -1.40 18.36
N ARG A 169 -1.21 -1.82 17.93
CA ARG A 169 -1.98 -1.15 16.89
C ARG A 169 -3.41 -0.94 17.36
N GLU A 170 -3.92 0.23 17.08
CA GLU A 170 -5.24 0.66 17.49
C GLU A 170 -6.02 1.09 16.25
N PRO A 171 -7.19 0.50 15.96
CA PRO A 171 -8.09 0.99 14.93
C PRO A 171 -8.59 2.39 15.29
N VAL A 172 -8.56 3.32 14.33
CA VAL A 172 -9.00 4.70 14.54
C VAL A 172 -10.24 5.06 13.74
N LYS A 173 -10.47 4.36 12.61
CA LYS A 173 -11.61 4.64 11.74
C LYS A 173 -11.95 3.43 10.89
N VAL A 174 -13.23 3.25 10.60
CA VAL A 174 -13.71 2.30 9.58
C VAL A 174 -14.46 3.06 8.50
N THR A 175 -14.02 2.90 7.25
CA THR A 175 -14.68 3.48 6.08
C THR A 175 -15.21 2.36 5.19
N TRP A 176 -16.47 2.50 4.78
CA TRP A 176 -17.16 1.49 3.97
C TRP A 176 -17.29 1.94 2.53
N TYR A 177 -17.14 1.00 1.62
CA TYR A 177 -17.27 1.23 0.19
C TYR A 177 -18.18 0.18 -0.42
N ASP A 178 -19.17 0.63 -1.18
CA ASP A 178 -20.09 -0.20 -1.93
C ASP A 178 -19.77 -0.08 -3.41
N ASN A 179 -19.19 -1.12 -3.98
CA ASN A 179 -18.76 -1.19 -5.37
C ASN A 179 -17.97 0.05 -5.85
N PRO A 180 -16.84 0.39 -5.19
CA PRO A 180 -16.06 1.56 -5.61
C PRO A 180 -15.50 1.38 -7.01
N VAL A 181 -15.61 2.43 -7.83
CA VAL A 181 -15.33 2.43 -9.28
C VAL A 181 -13.90 1.98 -9.62
N ASN A 182 -12.95 2.23 -8.70
CA ASN A 182 -11.53 1.94 -8.90
C ASN A 182 -11.07 0.65 -8.21
N ALA A 183 -12.00 -0.15 -7.66
CA ALA A 183 -11.65 -1.43 -7.09
C ALA A 183 -11.37 -2.47 -8.19
N PRO A 184 -10.39 -3.37 -7.99
CA PRO A 184 -10.08 -4.42 -8.96
C PRO A 184 -11.22 -5.44 -9.13
N VAL A 185 -12.11 -5.53 -8.16
CA VAL A 185 -13.30 -6.38 -8.19
C VAL A 185 -14.50 -5.62 -7.61
N ALA A 186 -15.70 -5.92 -8.11
CA ALA A 186 -16.93 -5.44 -7.52
C ALA A 186 -17.13 -6.08 -6.14
N GLY A 187 -17.66 -5.32 -5.18
CA GLY A 187 -17.92 -5.84 -3.84
C GLY A 187 -18.07 -4.77 -2.77
N ILE A 188 -18.33 -5.23 -1.57
CA ILE A 188 -18.39 -4.41 -0.36
C ILE A 188 -17.03 -4.46 0.33
N PHE A 189 -16.47 -3.29 0.61
CA PHE A 189 -15.18 -3.18 1.26
C PHE A 189 -15.29 -2.40 2.58
N ALA A 190 -14.41 -2.76 3.51
CA ALA A 190 -14.19 -2.03 4.75
C ALA A 190 -12.70 -1.69 4.88
N ALA A 191 -12.36 -0.41 4.86
CA ALA A 191 -11.04 0.06 5.24
C ALA A 191 -11.01 0.33 6.73
N VAL A 192 -10.15 -0.38 7.45
CA VAL A 192 -9.89 -0.18 8.87
C VAL A 192 -8.57 0.53 9.00
N ASP A 193 -8.62 1.84 9.20
CA ASP A 193 -7.45 2.67 9.46
C ASP A 193 -6.94 2.39 10.87
N PHE A 194 -5.63 2.37 11.04
CA PHE A 194 -5.00 2.13 12.33
C PHE A 194 -3.79 3.04 12.54
N VAL A 195 -3.50 3.27 13.79
CA VAL A 195 -2.23 3.85 14.27
C VAL A 195 -1.55 2.84 15.18
N GLY A 196 -0.24 2.99 15.36
CA GLY A 196 0.48 2.08 16.23
C GLY A 196 1.77 2.66 16.74
N LYS A 197 2.38 1.90 17.65
CA LYS A 197 3.69 2.16 18.27
C LYS A 197 4.46 0.85 18.38
N ALA A 198 5.78 0.97 18.37
CA ALA A 198 6.69 -0.13 18.65
C ALA A 198 7.94 0.40 19.36
N ASP A 199 8.76 -0.51 19.89
CA ASP A 199 9.94 -0.10 20.70
C ASP A 199 10.96 0.71 19.88
N LYS A 200 11.06 0.49 18.56
CA LYS A 200 11.99 1.20 17.65
C LYS A 200 11.28 2.02 16.57
N LEU A 201 9.96 2.16 16.65
CA LEU A 201 9.20 2.93 15.68
C LEU A 201 8.38 4.00 16.40
N GLN A 202 8.58 5.26 16.02
CA GLN A 202 7.86 6.41 16.58
C GLN A 202 6.42 6.46 16.05
N ILE A 203 6.22 6.08 14.78
CA ILE A 203 4.94 6.09 14.12
C ILE A 203 4.78 4.79 13.37
N ILE A 204 3.62 4.19 13.51
CA ILE A 204 3.09 3.16 12.62
C ILE A 204 1.68 3.61 12.28
N CYS A 205 1.32 3.64 11.01
CA CYS A 205 -0.06 3.82 10.60
C CYS A 205 -0.33 3.20 9.23
N GLY A 206 -1.59 3.05 8.91
CA GLY A 206 -2.01 2.49 7.64
C GLY A 206 -3.45 2.04 7.70
N TYR A 207 -3.80 1.14 6.80
CA TYR A 207 -5.14 0.54 6.79
C TYR A 207 -5.12 -0.93 6.37
N LEU A 208 -6.14 -1.65 6.81
CA LEU A 208 -6.49 -2.99 6.34
C LEU A 208 -7.77 -2.89 5.52
N MET A 209 -7.72 -3.36 4.26
CA MET A 209 -8.90 -3.40 3.40
C MET A 209 -9.51 -4.81 3.41
N TRP A 210 -10.69 -4.93 4.00
CA TRP A 210 -11.46 -6.16 4.05
C TRP A 210 -12.47 -6.19 2.91
N LEU A 211 -12.58 -7.32 2.22
CA LEU A 211 -13.56 -7.58 1.16
C LEU A 211 -14.58 -8.57 1.66
N ARG A 212 -15.86 -8.22 1.58
CA ARG A 212 -16.97 -9.13 1.88
C ARG A 212 -17.06 -10.20 0.82
N GLN A 213 -17.03 -11.45 1.24
CA GLN A 213 -17.14 -12.61 0.36
C GLN A 213 -18.60 -12.92 0.04
N PRO A 214 -18.89 -13.73 -1.00
CA PRO A 214 -20.25 -14.13 -1.35
C PRO A 214 -20.99 -14.87 -0.23
N ASP A 215 -20.26 -15.59 0.63
CA ASP A 215 -20.81 -16.29 1.81
C ASP A 215 -21.05 -15.36 3.01
N GLY A 216 -20.80 -14.07 2.85
CA GLY A 216 -20.94 -13.06 3.91
C GLY A 216 -19.71 -12.94 4.83
N SER A 217 -18.71 -13.79 4.71
CA SER A 217 -17.46 -13.66 5.46
C SER A 217 -16.62 -12.49 4.94
N TRP A 218 -15.58 -12.10 5.69
CA TRP A 218 -14.66 -11.04 5.32
C TRP A 218 -13.25 -11.60 5.16
N ARG A 219 -12.54 -11.16 4.10
CA ARG A 219 -11.14 -11.50 3.81
C ARG A 219 -10.32 -10.25 3.56
N LEU A 220 -9.09 -10.26 4.04
CA LEU A 220 -8.16 -9.15 3.81
C LEU A 220 -7.69 -9.16 2.35
N THR A 221 -7.96 -8.08 1.63
CA THR A 221 -7.58 -7.93 0.22
C THR A 221 -6.46 -6.93 -0.02
N ARG A 222 -6.15 -6.09 0.98
CA ARG A 222 -5.03 -5.14 0.92
C ARG A 222 -4.60 -4.74 2.32
N GLU A 223 -3.31 -4.57 2.49
CA GLU A 223 -2.70 -4.00 3.66
C GLU A 223 -1.72 -2.91 3.23
N GLU A 224 -1.87 -1.72 3.79
CA GLU A 224 -0.91 -0.63 3.67
C GLU A 224 -0.42 -0.28 5.08
N GLU A 225 0.89 -0.22 5.24
CA GLU A 225 1.49 0.13 6.51
C GLU A 225 2.75 0.97 6.28
N GLY A 226 2.77 2.17 6.83
CA GLY A 226 3.92 3.06 6.89
C GLY A 226 4.48 3.12 8.31
N SER A 227 5.78 3.38 8.44
CA SER A 227 6.42 3.53 9.74
C SER A 227 7.56 4.54 9.72
N ILE A 228 7.80 5.19 10.86
CA ILE A 228 8.98 6.04 11.11
C ILE A 228 9.78 5.43 12.25
N GLU A 229 11.05 5.17 11.97
CA GLU A 229 11.96 4.61 12.97
C GLU A 229 12.32 5.63 14.05
N ASP A 230 12.45 5.13 15.28
CA ASP A 230 13.08 5.88 16.35
C ASP A 230 14.60 5.87 16.13
N ARG A 231 15.20 7.06 16.12
CA ARG A 231 16.63 7.21 15.89
C ARG A 231 17.31 7.63 17.18
N PRO A 232 18.30 6.87 17.66
CA PRO A 232 19.08 7.28 18.82
C PRO A 232 19.69 8.67 18.61
N GLY A 233 19.44 9.57 19.57
CA GLY A 233 19.96 10.94 19.53
C GLY A 233 19.20 11.94 18.65
N VAL A 234 18.13 11.53 17.99
CA VAL A 234 17.25 12.42 17.22
C VAL A 234 15.89 12.47 17.90
N THR A 235 15.55 13.62 18.47
CA THR A 235 14.21 13.85 19.03
C THR A 235 13.38 14.59 17.98
N SER A 236 12.40 13.91 17.38
CA SER A 236 11.45 14.55 16.49
C SER A 236 10.47 15.41 17.30
N SER A 237 10.23 16.65 16.86
CA SER A 237 9.21 17.49 17.49
C SER A 237 7.80 16.94 17.19
N ALA A 238 6.81 17.31 18.02
CA ALA A 238 5.41 16.95 17.75
C ALA A 238 4.92 17.41 16.37
N GLU A 239 5.37 18.58 15.94
CA GLU A 239 5.05 19.14 14.63
C GLU A 239 5.67 18.31 13.48
N GLN A 240 6.92 17.90 13.60
CA GLN A 240 7.57 17.02 12.62
C GLN A 240 6.87 15.67 12.52
N LEU A 241 6.45 15.11 13.66
CA LEU A 241 5.69 13.85 13.68
C LEU A 241 4.30 14.02 13.05
N ALA A 242 3.62 15.15 13.29
CA ALA A 242 2.34 15.46 12.67
C ALA A 242 2.46 15.61 11.15
N GLN A 243 3.48 16.35 10.66
CA GLN A 243 3.75 16.48 9.23
C GLN A 243 4.06 15.11 8.58
N ALA A 244 4.86 14.30 9.27
CA ALA A 244 5.18 12.97 8.79
C ALA A 244 3.94 12.05 8.72
N ARG A 245 3.04 12.10 9.73
CA ARG A 245 1.75 11.39 9.69
C ARG A 245 0.91 11.84 8.50
N ALA A 246 0.77 13.15 8.30
CA ALA A 246 0.03 13.69 7.17
C ALA A 246 0.61 13.25 5.82
N ALA A 247 1.94 13.27 5.68
CA ALA A 247 2.63 12.81 4.47
C ALA A 247 2.44 11.31 4.19
N MET A 248 2.29 10.48 5.24
CA MET A 248 1.99 9.05 5.11
C MET A 248 0.49 8.76 4.93
N GLY A 249 -0.37 9.78 4.99
CA GLY A 249 -1.83 9.61 4.91
C GLY A 249 -2.43 8.93 6.14
N CYS A 250 -1.79 9.06 7.31
CA CYS A 250 -2.33 8.53 8.56
C CYS A 250 -3.65 9.21 8.94
N SER A 251 -4.66 8.44 9.30
CA SER A 251 -5.85 8.98 9.97
C SER A 251 -5.48 9.50 11.35
N GLU A 252 -6.05 10.65 11.74
CA GLU A 252 -5.88 11.18 13.08
C GLU A 252 -6.61 10.28 14.09
N PRO A 253 -6.01 10.02 15.27
CA PRO A 253 -6.73 9.37 16.35
C PRO A 253 -7.87 10.27 16.80
N GLY A 254 -9.08 9.73 16.87
CA GLY A 254 -10.28 10.44 17.30
C GLY A 254 -10.28 10.77 18.79
#